data_8acabadc965cc08c331f599c26d128bb
#
_entry.id   8acabadc965cc08c331f599c26d128bb
#
_cell.length_a   1.000
_cell.length_b   1.000
_cell.length_c   1.000
_cell.angle_alpha   90.00
_cell.angle_beta   90.00
_cell.angle_gamma   90.00
#
_symmetry.space_group_name_H-M   'P 1'
#
loop_
_entity.id
_entity.type
_entity.pdbx_description
1 polymer ?
#
loop_
_entity_poly.entity_id
_entity_poly.type
_entity_poly.pdbx_seq_one_letter_code
_entity_poly.pdbx_strand_id
1 'polypeptide(L)'
;MKAIQMKDLLNYRFLSDVKYAPDGSTAAFVVSYGKEDDNKYEGHIWIWDKKNVFQLTGLGKERSYVWEDSEHLLFAAVRSDAEKKRAEAKDIFTSFYRISIHGGEATLAFTLPYSAGRIESLGNGKYWVSGEIDANYPDFYKMTEDERKEVLKHYEDEADYQVIDETPFWMNGGTFINKKRDAFFVYDDNTKEST
;
A
#
# COMPACT_ATOMS: atom_id res chain seq x y z
N MET A 1 18.65 -36.73 11.99
CA MET A 1 17.86 -35.58 11.48
C MET A 1 17.28 -34.87 12.68
N LYS A 2 17.38 -33.54 12.72
CA LYS A 2 16.67 -32.74 13.75
C LYS A 2 15.18 -32.72 13.39
N ALA A 3 14.28 -32.98 14.36
CA ALA A 3 12.85 -32.89 14.12
C ALA A 3 12.47 -31.43 13.82
N ILE A 4 11.60 -31.22 12.84
CA ILE A 4 11.08 -29.89 12.50
C ILE A 4 10.24 -29.40 13.67
N GLN A 5 10.51 -28.17 14.11
CA GLN A 5 9.76 -27.48 15.15
C GLN A 5 8.90 -26.40 14.53
N MET A 6 7.76 -26.07 15.15
CA MET A 6 6.89 -24.99 14.68
C MET A 6 7.62 -23.65 14.55
N LYS A 7 8.55 -23.37 15.46
CA LYS A 7 9.41 -22.16 15.42
C LYS A 7 10.40 -22.12 14.24
N ASP A 8 10.64 -23.23 13.58
CA ASP A 8 11.53 -23.22 12.40
C ASP A 8 10.93 -22.39 11.25
N LEU A 9 9.60 -22.17 11.24
CA LEU A 9 8.94 -21.27 10.29
C LEU A 9 9.41 -19.82 10.39
N LEU A 10 9.81 -19.38 11.57
CA LEU A 10 10.34 -18.02 11.80
C LEU A 10 11.71 -17.81 11.14
N ASN A 11 12.40 -18.88 10.80
CA ASN A 11 13.70 -18.82 10.12
C ASN A 11 13.57 -18.61 8.60
N TYR A 12 12.35 -18.79 8.05
CA TYR A 12 12.15 -18.65 6.61
C TYR A 12 12.04 -17.18 6.20
N ARG A 13 12.51 -16.93 4.99
CA ARG A 13 12.36 -15.68 4.28
C ARG A 13 11.50 -15.96 3.05
N PHE A 14 10.41 -15.22 2.92
CA PHE A 14 9.46 -15.36 1.82
C PHE A 14 9.72 -14.26 0.81
N LEU A 15 9.99 -14.65 -0.42
CA LEU A 15 10.20 -13.73 -1.52
C LEU A 15 8.88 -13.56 -2.27
N SER A 16 8.53 -12.32 -2.57
CA SER A 16 7.34 -11.97 -3.36
C SER A 16 7.59 -10.74 -4.22
N ASP A 17 6.66 -10.48 -5.13
CA ASP A 17 6.62 -9.29 -5.98
C ASP A 17 7.95 -9.03 -6.74
N VAL A 18 8.52 -10.09 -7.34
CA VAL A 18 9.79 -9.99 -8.09
C VAL A 18 9.52 -9.34 -9.43
N LYS A 19 10.14 -8.19 -9.68
CA LYS A 19 10.02 -7.44 -10.95
C LYS A 19 11.37 -6.89 -11.38
N TYR A 20 11.64 -6.95 -12.70
CA TYR A 20 12.77 -6.25 -13.27
C TYR A 20 12.46 -4.77 -13.47
N ALA A 21 13.51 -3.96 -13.40
CA ALA A 21 13.49 -2.58 -13.88
C ALA A 21 13.10 -2.53 -15.37
N PRO A 22 12.53 -1.43 -15.87
CA PRO A 22 12.12 -1.30 -17.27
C PRO A 22 13.23 -1.60 -18.29
N ASP A 23 14.48 -1.34 -17.94
CA ASP A 23 15.66 -1.62 -18.79
C ASP A 23 16.23 -3.05 -18.64
N GLY A 24 15.68 -3.85 -17.72
CA GLY A 24 16.15 -5.20 -17.43
C GLY A 24 17.52 -5.30 -16.74
N SER A 25 18.06 -4.19 -16.24
CA SER A 25 19.38 -4.15 -15.61
C SER A 25 19.38 -4.71 -14.20
N THR A 26 18.34 -4.43 -13.45
CA THR A 26 18.19 -4.64 -12.00
C THR A 26 16.85 -5.30 -11.70
N ALA A 27 16.76 -6.08 -10.64
CA ALA A 27 15.49 -6.58 -10.14
C ALA A 27 15.27 -6.09 -8.70
N ALA A 28 14.02 -5.81 -8.37
CA ALA A 28 13.57 -5.58 -7.02
C ALA A 28 12.63 -6.71 -6.59
N PHE A 29 12.51 -6.93 -5.30
CA PHE A 29 11.61 -7.92 -4.72
C PHE A 29 11.35 -7.62 -3.24
N VAL A 30 10.25 -8.15 -2.72
CA VAL A 30 9.94 -8.05 -1.29
C VAL A 30 10.40 -9.31 -0.58
N VAL A 31 11.11 -9.14 0.53
CA VAL A 31 11.45 -10.21 1.46
C VAL A 31 10.66 -10.02 2.75
N SER A 32 9.83 -11.00 3.08
CA SER A 32 9.02 -11.00 4.31
C SER A 32 9.44 -12.12 5.24
N TYR A 33 9.33 -11.87 6.54
CA TYR A 33 9.58 -12.86 7.60
C TYR A 33 8.74 -12.58 8.84
N GLY A 34 8.49 -13.64 9.62
CA GLY A 34 7.80 -13.54 10.90
C GLY A 34 8.70 -12.98 11.98
N LYS A 35 8.20 -12.05 12.79
CA LYS A 35 8.84 -11.51 13.97
C LYS A 35 8.04 -11.93 15.20
N GLU A 36 8.59 -12.87 16.00
CA GLU A 36 7.89 -13.49 17.12
C GLU A 36 7.52 -12.46 18.19
N ASP A 37 8.47 -11.58 18.57
CA ASP A 37 8.30 -10.61 19.65
C ASP A 37 7.12 -9.65 19.41
N ASP A 38 6.88 -9.28 18.17
CA ASP A 38 5.80 -8.34 17.78
C ASP A 38 4.54 -9.07 17.27
N ASN A 39 4.59 -10.40 17.13
CA ASN A 39 3.56 -11.23 16.49
C ASN A 39 3.12 -10.66 15.13
N LYS A 40 4.08 -10.28 14.30
CA LYS A 40 3.86 -9.61 13.02
C LYS A 40 4.78 -10.18 11.94
N TYR A 41 4.45 -9.87 10.71
CA TYR A 41 5.36 -10.04 9.59
C TYR A 41 6.02 -8.70 9.27
N GLU A 42 7.34 -8.69 9.14
CA GLU A 42 8.09 -7.59 8.54
C GLU A 42 8.32 -7.87 7.06
N GLY A 43 8.31 -6.83 6.24
CA GLY A 43 8.62 -6.89 4.82
C GLY A 43 9.51 -5.74 4.43
N HIS A 44 10.47 -6.00 3.56
CA HIS A 44 11.42 -5.02 3.07
C HIS A 44 11.62 -5.19 1.56
N ILE A 45 11.85 -4.10 0.88
CA ILE A 45 12.24 -4.11 -0.53
C ILE A 45 13.73 -4.37 -0.61
N TRP A 46 14.11 -5.31 -1.47
CA TRP A 46 15.48 -5.68 -1.77
C TRP A 46 15.78 -5.48 -3.24
N ILE A 47 17.05 -5.25 -3.53
CA ILE A 47 17.58 -5.05 -4.89
C ILE A 47 18.57 -6.16 -5.23
N TRP A 48 18.54 -6.61 -6.48
CA TRP A 48 19.55 -7.42 -7.11
C TRP A 48 20.07 -6.72 -8.37
N ASP A 49 21.34 -6.35 -8.38
CA ASP A 49 22.01 -5.60 -9.47
C ASP A 49 22.86 -6.51 -10.37
N LYS A 50 22.54 -7.83 -10.42
CA LYS A 50 23.29 -8.89 -11.08
C LYS A 50 24.59 -9.31 -10.39
N LYS A 51 25.12 -8.53 -9.46
CA LYS A 51 26.33 -8.82 -8.71
C LYS A 51 26.05 -8.96 -7.21
N ASN A 52 25.23 -8.07 -6.69
CA ASN A 52 24.93 -7.97 -5.28
C ASN A 52 23.43 -8.07 -5.01
N VAL A 53 23.12 -8.53 -3.80
CA VAL A 53 21.77 -8.48 -3.24
C VAL A 53 21.82 -7.68 -1.95
N PHE A 54 21.00 -6.65 -1.83
CA PHE A 54 20.97 -5.82 -0.62
C PHE A 54 19.57 -5.31 -0.31
N GLN A 55 19.36 -5.03 0.98
CA GLN A 55 18.10 -4.48 1.48
C GLN A 55 18.06 -2.98 1.20
N LEU A 56 16.99 -2.51 0.56
CA LEU A 56 16.80 -1.11 0.20
C LEU A 56 16.03 -0.34 1.28
N THR A 57 14.97 -0.93 1.84
CA THR A 57 14.08 -0.26 2.81
C THR A 57 14.21 -0.85 4.21
N GLY A 58 13.91 -0.08 5.25
CA GLY A 58 14.16 -0.46 6.64
C GLY A 58 12.98 -0.34 7.60
N LEU A 59 11.78 0.09 7.18
CA LEU A 59 10.65 0.26 8.10
C LEU A 59 9.91 -1.04 8.45
N GLY A 60 10.11 -2.10 7.65
CA GLY A 60 9.51 -3.41 7.91
C GLY A 60 8.03 -3.53 7.53
N LYS A 61 7.48 -2.54 6.83
CA LYS A 61 6.05 -2.48 6.46
C LYS A 61 5.81 -2.56 4.97
N GLU A 62 6.85 -2.61 4.17
CA GLU A 62 6.77 -2.64 2.72
C GLU A 62 6.25 -4.00 2.26
N ARG A 63 5.15 -3.99 1.48
CA ARG A 63 4.47 -5.19 0.97
C ARG A 63 4.48 -5.30 -0.54
N SER A 64 4.60 -4.16 -1.20
CA SER A 64 4.60 -4.04 -2.65
C SER A 64 5.30 -2.75 -3.06
N TYR A 65 5.65 -2.69 -4.32
CA TYR A 65 6.26 -1.52 -4.94
C TYR A 65 5.96 -1.51 -6.44
N VAL A 66 6.21 -0.39 -7.09
CA VAL A 66 6.22 -0.26 -8.54
C VAL A 66 7.50 0.43 -8.99
N TRP A 67 8.02 0.01 -10.14
CA TRP A 67 9.06 0.74 -10.83
C TRP A 67 8.46 2.01 -11.46
N GLU A 68 8.95 3.18 -11.06
CA GLU A 68 8.61 4.45 -11.69
C GLU A 68 9.42 4.64 -12.97
N ASP A 69 10.70 4.33 -12.89
CA ASP A 69 11.68 4.26 -13.96
C ASP A 69 12.75 3.19 -13.62
N SER A 70 13.88 3.15 -14.33
CA SER A 70 14.94 2.16 -14.07
C SER A 70 15.77 2.41 -12.82
N GLU A 71 15.60 3.56 -12.16
CA GLU A 71 16.39 3.96 -11.00
C GLU A 71 15.54 4.27 -9.75
N HIS A 72 14.21 4.35 -9.89
CA HIS A 72 13.33 4.73 -8.80
C HIS A 72 12.17 3.76 -8.61
N LEU A 73 11.89 3.49 -7.34
CA LEU A 73 10.71 2.74 -6.90
C LEU A 73 9.75 3.66 -6.16
N LEU A 74 8.45 3.39 -6.33
CA LEU A 74 7.38 3.92 -5.49
C LEU A 74 6.80 2.80 -4.62
N PHE A 75 6.53 3.11 -3.37
CA PHE A 75 5.87 2.20 -2.43
C PHE A 75 4.98 2.98 -1.47
N ALA A 76 3.89 2.33 -1.03
CA ALA A 76 2.98 2.93 -0.06
C ALA A 76 3.58 2.86 1.35
N ALA A 77 3.52 3.98 2.08
CA ALA A 77 3.96 4.04 3.47
C ALA A 77 3.29 5.19 4.23
N VAL A 78 3.28 5.07 5.57
CA VAL A 78 2.94 6.15 6.52
C VAL A 78 4.23 6.46 7.28
N ARG A 79 4.85 7.60 7.01
CA ARG A 79 6.18 7.94 7.52
C ARG A 79 6.20 9.20 8.38
N SER A 80 5.56 10.28 7.94
CA SER A 80 5.51 11.54 8.66
C SER A 80 4.60 11.48 9.89
N ASP A 81 4.85 12.33 10.87
CA ASP A 81 3.99 12.41 12.07
C ASP A 81 2.59 12.94 11.73
N ALA A 82 2.46 13.76 10.69
CA ALA A 82 1.16 14.19 10.18
C ALA A 82 0.36 13.02 9.62
N GLU A 83 0.98 12.15 8.82
CA GLU A 83 0.34 10.95 8.28
C GLU A 83 -0.02 9.95 9.38
N LYS A 84 0.84 9.77 10.39
CA LYS A 84 0.53 8.91 11.54
C LYS A 84 -0.72 9.39 12.27
N LYS A 85 -0.84 10.71 12.53
CA LYS A 85 -2.04 11.31 13.14
C LYS A 85 -3.29 11.11 12.28
N ARG A 86 -3.18 11.27 10.95
CA ARG A 86 -4.28 10.98 10.02
C ARG A 86 -4.72 9.52 10.09
N ALA A 87 -3.74 8.59 10.10
CA ALA A 87 -4.01 7.16 10.21
C ALA A 87 -4.65 6.79 11.57
N GLU A 88 -4.19 7.38 12.67
CA GLU A 88 -4.79 7.24 14.00
C GLU A 88 -6.24 7.75 14.05
N ALA A 89 -6.51 8.84 13.33
CA ALA A 89 -7.87 9.39 13.15
C ALA A 89 -8.71 8.60 12.13
N LYS A 90 -8.22 7.45 11.64
CA LYS A 90 -8.89 6.59 10.64
C LYS A 90 -9.24 7.31 9.34
N ASP A 91 -8.48 8.36 8.99
CA ASP A 91 -8.64 9.03 7.69
C ASP A 91 -8.27 8.09 6.54
N ILE A 92 -8.97 8.24 5.42
CA ILE A 92 -8.81 7.40 4.22
C ILE A 92 -7.86 8.09 3.25
N PHE A 93 -6.64 7.58 3.16
CA PHE A 93 -5.63 8.08 2.23
C PHE A 93 -4.56 7.02 1.97
N THR A 94 -3.77 7.20 0.91
CA THR A 94 -2.57 6.41 0.66
C THR A 94 -1.45 7.33 0.21
N SER A 95 -0.34 7.35 0.95
CA SER A 95 0.86 8.10 0.59
C SER A 95 1.86 7.20 -0.09
N PHE A 96 2.36 7.63 -1.26
CA PHE A 96 3.42 6.95 -2.00
C PHE A 96 4.74 7.67 -1.83
N TYR A 97 5.77 6.91 -1.52
CA TYR A 97 7.14 7.38 -1.34
C TYR A 97 8.03 6.89 -2.46
N ARG A 98 8.89 7.78 -2.96
CA ARG A 98 9.91 7.48 -3.96
C ARG A 98 11.24 7.21 -3.28
N ILE A 99 11.94 6.17 -3.74
CA ILE A 99 13.30 5.85 -3.32
C ILE A 99 14.17 5.49 -4.53
N SER A 100 15.43 5.97 -4.54
CA SER A 100 16.41 5.50 -5.51
C SER A 100 16.89 4.09 -5.18
N ILE A 101 17.09 3.24 -6.18
CA ILE A 101 17.68 1.90 -6.02
C ILE A 101 19.11 1.93 -5.49
N HIS A 102 19.79 3.09 -5.57
CA HIS A 102 21.12 3.29 -5.01
C HIS A 102 21.12 3.60 -3.51
N GLY A 103 19.93 3.62 -2.89
CA GLY A 103 19.75 3.94 -1.48
C GLY A 103 19.43 5.41 -1.24
N GLY A 104 19.54 5.81 0.03
CA GLY A 104 19.15 7.13 0.49
C GLY A 104 17.80 7.11 1.22
N GLU A 105 17.28 8.29 1.53
CA GLU A 105 15.99 8.42 2.20
C GLU A 105 14.85 8.48 1.18
N ALA A 106 13.79 7.74 1.46
CA ALA A 106 12.56 7.81 0.66
C ALA A 106 11.85 9.14 0.91
N THR A 107 11.47 9.81 -0.15
CA THR A 107 10.75 11.10 -0.13
C THR A 107 9.30 10.91 -0.55
N LEU A 108 8.40 11.72 0.03
CA LEU A 108 7.01 11.72 -0.37
C LEU A 108 6.88 12.14 -1.84
N ALA A 109 6.31 11.26 -2.66
CA ALA A 109 6.00 11.56 -4.05
C ALA A 109 4.62 12.22 -4.16
N PHE A 110 3.59 11.55 -3.68
CA PHE A 110 2.22 12.06 -3.67
C PHE A 110 1.35 11.32 -2.64
N THR A 111 0.18 11.90 -2.35
CA THR A 111 -0.82 11.29 -1.49
C THR A 111 -2.15 11.25 -2.24
N LEU A 112 -2.76 10.06 -2.29
CA LEU A 112 -4.08 9.85 -2.86
C LEU A 112 -5.15 9.97 -1.77
N PRO A 113 -6.28 10.63 -2.04
CA PRO A 113 -7.36 10.83 -1.06
C PRO A 113 -8.31 9.63 -0.96
N TYR A 114 -7.82 8.42 -1.23
CA TYR A 114 -8.54 7.15 -1.14
C TYR A 114 -7.60 6.01 -0.76
N SER A 115 -8.19 4.88 -0.36
CA SER A 115 -7.45 3.64 -0.12
C SER A 115 -7.02 3.05 -1.45
N ALA A 116 -5.71 3.08 -1.73
CA ALA A 116 -5.13 2.52 -2.94
C ALA A 116 -4.58 1.11 -2.66
N GLY A 117 -4.87 0.20 -3.56
CA GLY A 117 -4.33 -1.15 -3.60
C GLY A 117 -3.11 -1.25 -4.52
N ARG A 118 -3.31 -1.80 -5.71
CA ARG A 118 -2.26 -1.92 -6.73
C ARG A 118 -2.04 -0.59 -7.45
N ILE A 119 -0.78 -0.31 -7.75
CA ILE A 119 -0.39 0.83 -8.60
C ILE A 119 0.53 0.34 -9.71
N GLU A 120 0.41 0.92 -10.91
CA GLU A 120 1.30 0.67 -12.04
C GLU A 120 1.64 1.99 -12.72
N SER A 121 2.90 2.18 -13.09
CA SER A 121 3.34 3.36 -13.84
C SER A 121 2.90 3.28 -15.30
N LEU A 122 2.24 4.32 -15.79
CA LEU A 122 1.88 4.49 -17.20
C LEU A 122 2.90 5.38 -17.94
N GLY A 123 3.93 5.84 -17.23
CA GLY A 123 4.89 6.81 -17.72
C GLY A 123 4.38 8.26 -17.67
N ASN A 124 5.30 9.21 -17.87
CA ASN A 124 5.00 10.66 -17.91
C ASN A 124 4.26 11.19 -16.66
N GLY A 125 4.54 10.61 -15.47
CA GLY A 125 3.89 11.00 -14.22
C GLY A 125 2.45 10.53 -14.08
N LYS A 126 2.01 9.55 -14.87
CA LYS A 126 0.67 8.96 -14.78
C LYS A 126 0.73 7.55 -14.20
N TYR A 127 -0.27 7.23 -13.41
CA TYR A 127 -0.37 5.96 -12.71
C TYR A 127 -1.78 5.39 -12.83
N TRP A 128 -1.88 4.12 -13.19
CA TRP A 128 -3.08 3.35 -12.98
C TRP A 128 -3.11 2.86 -11.52
N VAL A 129 -4.23 3.05 -10.85
CA VAL A 129 -4.38 2.72 -9.43
C VAL A 129 -5.69 1.97 -9.23
N SER A 130 -5.62 0.79 -8.61
CA SER A 130 -6.82 0.18 -8.03
C SER A 130 -7.08 0.80 -6.66
N GLY A 131 -8.33 1.10 -6.37
CA GLY A 131 -8.72 1.65 -5.08
C GLY A 131 -10.04 1.10 -4.62
N GLU A 132 -10.44 1.46 -3.42
CA GLU A 132 -11.74 1.10 -2.85
C GLU A 132 -12.56 2.38 -2.68
N ILE A 133 -13.81 2.33 -3.09
CA ILE A 133 -14.81 3.38 -2.87
C ILE A 133 -15.98 2.83 -2.07
N ASP A 134 -16.66 3.70 -1.34
CA ASP A 134 -17.97 3.42 -0.76
C ASP A 134 -19.05 3.84 -1.75
N ALA A 135 -19.97 2.95 -2.10
CA ALA A 135 -21.06 3.24 -3.02
C ALA A 135 -22.06 4.29 -2.49
N ASN A 136 -22.09 4.53 -1.17
CA ASN A 136 -22.85 5.62 -0.56
C ASN A 136 -22.15 6.98 -0.74
N TYR A 137 -20.82 6.97 -0.87
CA TYR A 137 -19.98 8.16 -1.03
C TYR A 137 -18.98 7.99 -2.19
N PRO A 138 -19.45 7.76 -3.43
CA PRO A 138 -18.56 7.38 -4.55
C PRO A 138 -17.56 8.47 -4.90
N ASP A 139 -17.86 9.73 -4.61
CA ASP A 139 -16.99 10.89 -4.85
C ASP A 139 -16.23 11.36 -3.60
N PHE A 140 -16.11 10.51 -2.55
CA PHE A 140 -15.40 10.85 -1.31
C PHE A 140 -14.00 11.43 -1.57
N TYR A 141 -13.31 10.95 -2.59
CA TYR A 141 -11.97 11.42 -2.95
C TYR A 141 -11.94 12.85 -3.54
N LYS A 142 -13.10 13.41 -3.92
CA LYS A 142 -13.24 14.79 -4.42
C LYS A 142 -13.75 15.75 -3.35
N MET A 143 -14.20 15.24 -2.22
CA MET A 143 -14.76 16.03 -1.14
C MET A 143 -13.72 16.94 -0.50
N THR A 144 -14.17 18.08 0.00
CA THR A 144 -13.39 18.97 0.87
C THR A 144 -13.04 18.27 2.18
N GLU A 145 -12.07 18.82 2.91
CA GLU A 145 -11.64 18.26 4.18
C GLU A 145 -12.79 18.19 5.21
N ASP A 146 -13.66 19.19 5.23
CA ASP A 146 -14.77 19.24 6.18
C ASP A 146 -15.88 18.23 5.81
N GLU A 147 -16.22 18.09 4.52
CA GLU A 147 -17.15 17.04 4.06
C GLU A 147 -16.61 15.63 4.37
N ARG A 148 -15.32 15.40 4.17
CA ARG A 148 -14.68 14.12 4.52
C ARG A 148 -14.77 13.83 6.02
N LYS A 149 -14.58 14.84 6.88
CA LYS A 149 -14.71 14.69 8.35
C LYS A 149 -16.12 14.27 8.75
N GLU A 150 -17.15 14.80 8.11
CA GLU A 150 -18.54 14.40 8.36
C GLU A 150 -18.78 12.93 7.99
N VAL A 151 -18.28 12.49 6.84
CA VAL A 151 -18.39 11.07 6.44
C VAL A 151 -17.61 10.15 7.38
N LEU A 152 -16.39 10.52 7.76
CA LEU A 152 -15.58 9.73 8.69
C LEU A 152 -16.23 9.63 10.06
N LYS A 153 -16.87 10.71 10.52
CA LYS A 153 -17.66 10.70 11.75
C LYS A 153 -18.87 9.75 11.65
N HIS A 154 -19.55 9.76 10.51
CA HIS A 154 -20.65 8.81 10.26
C HIS A 154 -20.17 7.36 10.34
N TYR A 155 -19.01 7.03 9.76
CA TYR A 155 -18.41 5.69 9.88
C TYR A 155 -18.06 5.34 11.33
N GLU A 156 -17.63 6.31 12.14
CA GLU A 156 -17.35 6.10 13.56
C GLU A 156 -18.63 5.85 14.36
N ASP A 157 -19.66 6.64 14.11
CA ASP A 157 -20.97 6.53 14.78
C ASP A 157 -21.67 5.20 14.46
N GLU A 158 -21.40 4.61 13.28
CA GLU A 158 -21.96 3.34 12.83
C GLU A 158 -21.05 2.13 13.05
N ALA A 159 -19.91 2.29 13.74
CA ALA A 159 -18.92 1.23 13.88
C ALA A 159 -19.42 -0.03 14.64
N ASP A 160 -20.45 0.11 15.47
CA ASP A 160 -20.95 -0.95 16.35
C ASP A 160 -21.98 -1.88 15.69
N TYR A 161 -22.44 -1.57 14.47
CA TYR A 161 -23.43 -2.38 13.76
C TYR A 161 -23.15 -2.42 12.25
N GLN A 162 -23.83 -3.38 11.59
CA GLN A 162 -23.71 -3.57 10.15
C GLN A 162 -25.09 -3.59 9.53
N VAL A 163 -25.30 -2.78 8.48
CA VAL A 163 -26.54 -2.82 7.68
C VAL A 163 -26.33 -3.82 6.54
N ILE A 164 -27.08 -4.92 6.57
CA ILE A 164 -27.03 -5.97 5.56
C ILE A 164 -28.23 -5.81 4.64
N ASP A 165 -28.04 -5.12 3.54
CA ASP A 165 -29.09 -4.84 2.53
C ASP A 165 -28.65 -5.26 1.11
N GLU A 166 -27.50 -5.95 0.99
CA GLU A 166 -26.96 -6.43 -0.29
C GLU A 166 -26.41 -7.86 -0.20
N THR A 167 -26.31 -8.53 -1.33
CA THR A 167 -25.67 -9.83 -1.47
C THR A 167 -24.66 -9.82 -2.62
N PRO A 168 -23.48 -10.41 -2.43
CA PRO A 168 -22.96 -10.98 -1.17
C PRO A 168 -22.67 -9.87 -0.14
N PHE A 169 -22.89 -10.17 1.15
CA PHE A 169 -22.61 -9.23 2.25
C PHE A 169 -21.29 -9.53 2.95
N TRP A 170 -20.71 -10.69 2.68
CA TRP A 170 -19.49 -11.19 3.29
C TRP A 170 -18.58 -11.83 2.24
N MET A 171 -17.27 -11.58 2.34
CA MET A 171 -16.27 -12.23 1.52
C MET A 171 -15.43 -13.18 2.35
N ASN A 172 -15.23 -14.42 1.86
CA ASN A 172 -14.36 -15.39 2.52
C ASN A 172 -12.91 -14.88 2.55
N GLY A 173 -12.30 -14.92 3.74
CA GLY A 173 -10.96 -14.35 3.97
C GLY A 173 -10.93 -12.84 4.12
N GLY A 174 -12.07 -12.17 4.08
CA GLY A 174 -12.25 -10.74 4.27
C GLY A 174 -13.17 -10.41 5.42
N THR A 175 -14.06 -9.46 5.20
CA THR A 175 -15.04 -8.97 6.18
C THR A 175 -16.36 -8.63 5.49
N PHE A 176 -17.21 -7.88 6.18
CA PHE A 176 -18.42 -7.33 5.57
C PHE A 176 -18.09 -6.40 4.41
N ILE A 177 -18.88 -6.47 3.35
CA ILE A 177 -18.66 -5.66 2.12
C ILE A 177 -19.00 -4.20 2.38
N ASN A 178 -20.08 -3.92 3.12
CA ASN A 178 -20.47 -2.58 3.56
C ASN A 178 -20.48 -1.54 2.44
N LYS A 179 -21.11 -1.85 1.31
CA LYS A 179 -21.14 -0.98 0.12
C LYS A 179 -19.78 -0.65 -0.51
N LYS A 180 -18.71 -1.27 -0.05
CA LYS A 180 -17.38 -1.09 -0.63
C LYS A 180 -17.28 -1.74 -2.00
N ARG A 181 -16.65 -1.03 -2.93
CA ARG A 181 -16.46 -1.46 -4.32
C ARG A 181 -15.04 -1.19 -4.76
N ASP A 182 -14.49 -2.13 -5.52
CA ASP A 182 -13.26 -1.87 -6.25
C ASP A 182 -13.50 -0.80 -7.31
N ALA A 183 -12.60 0.15 -7.38
CA ALA A 183 -12.58 1.21 -8.38
C ALA A 183 -11.20 1.30 -9.02
N PHE A 184 -11.15 1.83 -10.23
CA PHE A 184 -9.92 2.05 -10.96
C PHE A 184 -9.79 3.53 -11.29
N PHE A 185 -8.60 4.05 -11.06
CA PHE A 185 -8.27 5.46 -11.27
C PHE A 185 -7.06 5.60 -12.19
N VAL A 186 -7.04 6.68 -12.92
CA VAL A 186 -5.81 7.20 -13.51
C VAL A 186 -5.43 8.45 -12.73
N TYR A 187 -4.35 8.35 -11.95
CA TYR A 187 -3.77 9.50 -11.25
C TYR A 187 -2.72 10.16 -12.13
N ASP A 188 -2.79 11.47 -12.28
CA ASP A 188 -1.79 12.29 -12.98
C ASP A 188 -1.05 13.17 -11.97
N ASP A 189 0.24 12.87 -11.75
CA ASP A 189 1.07 13.61 -10.80
C ASP A 189 1.37 15.04 -11.25
N ASN A 190 1.21 15.36 -12.55
CA ASN A 190 1.41 16.71 -13.04
C ASN A 190 0.23 17.64 -12.68
N THR A 191 -1.00 17.12 -12.71
CA THR A 191 -2.21 17.87 -12.36
C THR A 191 -2.68 17.62 -10.93
N LYS A 192 -2.17 16.56 -10.27
CA LYS A 192 -2.60 16.07 -8.95
C LYS A 192 -4.06 15.59 -8.91
N GLU A 193 -4.58 15.15 -10.03
CA GLU A 193 -5.96 14.71 -10.18
C GLU A 193 -6.06 13.21 -10.44
N SER A 194 -7.16 12.62 -9.96
CA SER A 194 -7.58 11.25 -10.25
C SER A 194 -8.87 11.27 -11.07
N THR A 195 -8.90 10.47 -12.14
CA THR A 195 -10.05 10.32 -13.05
C THR A 195 -10.44 8.85 -13.21
#